data_e3469ee3d986430ff7dd582debfc0e9a
#
_entry.id   e3469ee3d986430ff7dd582debfc0e9a
#
_cell.length_a   1.000
_cell.length_b   1.000
_cell.length_c   1.000
_cell.angle_alpha   90.00
_cell.angle_beta   90.00
_cell.angle_gamma   90.00
#
_symmetry.space_group_name_H-M   'P 1'
#
loop_
_entity.id
_entity.type
_entity.pdbx_description
1 polymer ?
#
loop_
_entity_poly.entity_id
_entity_poly.type
_entity_poly.pdbx_seq_one_letter_code
_entity_poly.pdbx_strand_id
1 'polypeptide(L)'
;MPEIAYKGTLRMPAEWETQKSTWIAWPHNKDDWPGKFDHIPFVFGKIISELSRVQSVNILVKDKSEKSKATFFLRILETKLTNINFIMCKTDRAWTRDFLPIFIKDNKGKKFLTNWKFNAWAKYKNFEKDNKAYIKVKKFTKTHLINPKYKNKEIVLEGGSIDVNGSGYLLTTKQCLLSKVQQRNKGLTESDYYHIFNKYFGIKKIIWLNKGICGDDTHGHIDDIARFVGKNKIFIAKENNKKDKNFKDLDENIKIIKKFKNQENRKIKIIYLPMPKPKFIKGIRVPASYLNFYIANKIVLVPIFNDQNDKAVLKIFKKHFKNRKIIPIDCSILIWG
;
A
#
# COMPACT_ATOMS: atom_id res chain seq x y z
N MET A 1 8.54 26.86 -12.31
CA MET A 1 7.76 26.66 -13.54
C MET A 1 6.29 26.60 -13.14
N PRO A 2 5.40 27.34 -13.83
CA PRO A 2 3.98 27.29 -13.51
C PRO A 2 3.47 25.86 -13.67
N GLU A 3 2.64 25.44 -12.72
CA GLU A 3 1.95 24.15 -12.74
C GLU A 3 1.05 24.13 -13.98
N ILE A 4 1.42 23.34 -14.99
CA ILE A 4 0.56 23.15 -16.16
C ILE A 4 -0.69 22.44 -15.66
N ALA A 5 -1.79 23.17 -15.52
CA ALA A 5 -3.09 22.62 -15.21
C ALA A 5 -3.45 21.63 -16.34
N TYR A 6 -3.30 20.34 -16.08
CA TYR A 6 -3.67 19.31 -17.04
C TYR A 6 -5.19 19.33 -17.25
N LYS A 7 -5.62 19.64 -18.48
CA LYS A 7 -7.06 19.76 -18.84
C LYS A 7 -7.76 18.42 -19.13
N GLY A 8 -7.07 17.30 -19.02
CA GLY A 8 -7.63 15.97 -19.29
C GLY A 8 -8.16 15.27 -18.03
N THR A 9 -8.98 14.22 -18.22
CA THR A 9 -9.46 13.39 -17.12
C THR A 9 -8.34 12.45 -16.65
N LEU A 10 -7.91 12.60 -15.41
CA LEU A 10 -6.93 11.74 -14.75
C LEU A 10 -7.62 10.60 -14.00
N ARG A 11 -6.99 9.44 -13.91
CA ARG A 11 -7.42 8.36 -13.03
C ARG A 11 -6.25 7.61 -12.39
N MET A 12 -6.43 7.13 -11.19
CA MET A 12 -5.56 6.15 -10.58
C MET A 12 -5.99 4.76 -11.04
N PRO A 13 -5.09 3.97 -11.68
CA PRO A 13 -5.43 2.60 -12.09
C PRO A 13 -5.57 1.70 -10.87
N ALA A 14 -6.39 0.64 -11.01
CA ALA A 14 -6.47 -0.40 -10.00
C ALA A 14 -5.16 -1.21 -9.94
N GLU A 15 -4.84 -1.77 -8.77
CA GLU A 15 -3.60 -2.53 -8.58
C GLU A 15 -3.52 -3.78 -9.47
N TRP A 16 -4.63 -4.37 -9.86
CA TRP A 16 -4.67 -5.52 -10.78
C TRP A 16 -4.51 -5.19 -12.26
N GLU A 17 -4.44 -3.90 -12.64
CA GLU A 17 -4.12 -3.51 -14.02
C GLU A 17 -2.65 -3.83 -14.33
N THR A 18 -2.31 -3.99 -15.60
CA THR A 18 -0.94 -4.31 -16.02
C THR A 18 0.06 -3.27 -15.52
N GLN A 19 1.07 -3.74 -14.81
CA GLN A 19 2.13 -2.94 -14.23
C GLN A 19 3.41 -3.08 -15.05
N LYS A 20 4.14 -1.96 -15.24
CA LYS A 20 5.45 -1.97 -15.88
C LYS A 20 6.53 -2.47 -14.93
N SER A 21 6.47 -2.05 -13.66
CA SER A 21 7.47 -2.38 -12.65
C SER A 21 6.91 -2.17 -11.24
N THR A 22 7.55 -2.80 -10.25
CA THR A 22 7.38 -2.52 -8.82
C THR A 22 8.59 -1.76 -8.30
N TRP A 23 8.35 -0.86 -7.35
CA TRP A 23 9.39 -0.09 -6.66
C TRP A 23 9.50 -0.54 -5.21
N ILE A 24 10.72 -0.81 -4.77
CA ILE A 24 11.03 -1.27 -3.41
C ILE A 24 12.26 -0.49 -2.92
N ALA A 25 12.29 -0.05 -1.67
CA ALA A 25 13.54 0.37 -1.03
C ALA A 25 14.13 -0.83 -0.29
N TRP A 26 15.44 -1.06 -0.49
CA TRP A 26 16.13 -2.12 0.27
C TRP A 26 16.13 -1.77 1.75
N PRO A 27 15.80 -2.73 2.65
CA PRO A 27 15.74 -2.45 4.08
C PRO A 27 17.14 -2.12 4.63
N HIS A 28 17.24 -1.04 5.39
CA HIS A 28 18.51 -0.55 5.89
C HIS A 28 18.43 0.06 7.30
N ASN A 29 17.25 0.53 7.71
CA ASN A 29 17.06 1.11 9.03
C ASN A 29 16.77 0.01 10.05
N LYS A 30 17.72 -0.22 10.97
CA LYS A 30 17.57 -1.25 12.01
C LYS A 30 16.52 -0.89 13.04
N ASP A 31 16.22 0.40 13.21
CA ASP A 31 15.24 0.87 14.18
C ASP A 31 13.80 0.55 13.78
N ASP A 32 13.55 0.27 12.49
CA ASP A 32 12.24 -0.20 12.01
C ASP A 32 11.96 -1.65 12.51
N TRP A 33 13.03 -2.46 12.76
CA TRP A 33 12.91 -3.86 13.25
C TRP A 33 13.86 -4.14 14.42
N PRO A 34 13.68 -3.54 15.60
CA PRO A 34 14.62 -3.66 16.72
C PRO A 34 14.84 -5.09 17.17
N GLY A 35 16.07 -5.59 16.99
CA GLY A 35 16.49 -6.96 17.34
C GLY A 35 15.98 -8.06 16.40
N LYS A 36 15.40 -7.68 15.23
CA LYS A 36 14.88 -8.61 14.22
C LYS A 36 15.37 -8.32 12.80
N PHE A 37 16.18 -7.28 12.62
CA PHE A 37 16.61 -6.79 11.32
C PHE A 37 17.32 -7.84 10.46
N ASP A 38 18.11 -8.74 11.04
CA ASP A 38 18.95 -9.69 10.29
C ASP A 38 18.14 -10.64 9.38
N HIS A 39 16.87 -10.88 9.70
CA HIS A 39 15.97 -11.69 8.88
C HIS A 39 15.26 -10.89 7.79
N ILE A 40 15.19 -9.58 7.91
CA ILE A 40 14.41 -8.72 7.01
C ILE A 40 14.93 -8.72 5.57
N PRO A 41 16.27 -8.68 5.31
CA PRO A 41 16.81 -8.78 3.96
C PRO A 41 16.38 -10.05 3.21
N PHE A 42 16.19 -11.18 3.90
CA PHE A 42 15.70 -12.43 3.29
C PHE A 42 14.23 -12.30 2.86
N VAL A 43 13.37 -11.70 3.69
CA VAL A 43 11.96 -11.48 3.34
C VAL A 43 11.84 -10.56 2.13
N PHE A 44 12.57 -9.44 2.13
CA PHE A 44 12.62 -8.53 0.97
C PHE A 44 13.20 -9.22 -0.26
N GLY A 45 14.28 -9.99 -0.11
CA GLY A 45 14.86 -10.80 -1.17
C GLY A 45 13.84 -11.76 -1.78
N LYS A 46 13.06 -12.46 -0.97
CA LYS A 46 12.00 -13.37 -1.42
C LYS A 46 10.92 -12.63 -2.20
N ILE A 47 10.44 -11.47 -1.71
CA ILE A 47 9.47 -10.61 -2.40
C ILE A 47 10.03 -10.19 -3.76
N ILE A 48 11.25 -9.69 -3.81
CA ILE A 48 11.93 -9.24 -5.03
C ILE A 48 12.10 -10.40 -6.01
N SER A 49 12.54 -11.56 -5.53
CA SER A 49 12.72 -12.76 -6.35
C SER A 49 11.42 -13.16 -7.06
N GLU A 50 10.31 -13.24 -6.34
CA GLU A 50 9.03 -13.62 -6.95
C GLU A 50 8.51 -12.55 -7.92
N LEU A 51 8.66 -11.26 -7.60
CA LEU A 51 8.25 -10.17 -8.47
C LEU A 51 9.07 -10.10 -9.76
N SER A 52 10.39 -10.30 -9.67
CA SER A 52 11.30 -10.22 -10.83
C SER A 52 11.02 -11.27 -11.91
N ARG A 53 10.32 -12.36 -11.56
CA ARG A 53 9.87 -13.39 -12.51
C ARG A 53 8.73 -12.92 -13.42
N VAL A 54 8.00 -11.89 -13.04
CA VAL A 54 6.76 -11.47 -13.72
C VAL A 54 6.76 -10.01 -14.18
N GLN A 55 7.64 -9.18 -13.63
CA GLN A 55 7.79 -7.76 -13.98
C GLN A 55 9.13 -7.20 -13.51
N SER A 56 9.52 -6.04 -14.03
CA SER A 56 10.73 -5.35 -13.55
C SER A 56 10.57 -4.91 -12.10
N VAL A 57 11.66 -5.01 -11.34
CA VAL A 57 11.73 -4.51 -9.95
C VAL A 57 12.80 -3.43 -9.88
N ASN A 58 12.41 -2.24 -9.43
CA ASN A 58 13.29 -1.11 -9.21
C ASN A 58 13.61 -1.02 -7.71
N ILE A 59 14.86 -1.22 -7.34
CA ILE A 59 15.31 -1.26 -5.95
C ILE A 59 16.06 0.03 -5.63
N LEU A 60 15.53 0.81 -4.71
CA LEU A 60 16.24 1.96 -4.15
C LEU A 60 17.27 1.45 -3.14
N VAL A 61 18.52 1.86 -3.33
CA VAL A 61 19.65 1.56 -2.45
C VAL A 61 20.41 2.85 -2.14
N LYS A 62 20.87 3.02 -0.90
CA LYS A 62 21.52 4.28 -0.50
C LYS A 62 22.88 4.50 -1.15
N ASP A 63 23.65 3.40 -1.39
CA ASP A 63 25.01 3.44 -1.90
C ASP A 63 25.43 2.10 -2.56
N LYS A 64 26.69 2.03 -3.05
CA LYS A 64 27.27 0.84 -3.67
C LYS A 64 27.37 -0.35 -2.69
N SER A 65 27.68 -0.10 -1.42
CA SER A 65 27.79 -1.15 -0.39
C SER A 65 26.43 -1.82 -0.19
N GLU A 66 25.38 -1.03 -0.06
CA GLU A 66 24.01 -1.56 0.09
C GLU A 66 23.55 -2.32 -1.16
N LYS A 67 23.89 -1.82 -2.37
CA LYS A 67 23.67 -2.56 -3.62
C LYS A 67 24.36 -3.93 -3.58
N SER A 68 25.62 -4.00 -3.12
CA SER A 68 26.37 -5.25 -3.01
C SER A 68 25.71 -6.22 -2.03
N LYS A 69 25.25 -5.74 -0.87
CA LYS A 69 24.49 -6.55 0.10
C LYS A 69 23.20 -7.07 -0.50
N ALA A 70 22.39 -6.20 -1.13
CA ALA A 70 21.16 -6.63 -1.79
C ALA A 70 21.42 -7.68 -2.86
N THR A 71 22.46 -7.49 -3.69
CA THR A 71 22.86 -8.44 -4.73
C THR A 71 23.26 -9.80 -4.13
N PHE A 72 23.99 -9.79 -3.01
CA PHE A 72 24.38 -11.01 -2.30
C PHE A 72 23.18 -11.82 -1.85
N PHE A 73 22.19 -11.20 -1.16
CA PHE A 73 20.97 -11.88 -0.74
C PHE A 73 20.15 -12.41 -1.92
N LEU A 74 20.06 -11.65 -3.01
CA LEU A 74 19.34 -12.07 -4.22
C LEU A 74 20.02 -13.27 -4.89
N ARG A 75 21.36 -13.35 -4.88
CA ARG A 75 22.10 -14.50 -5.38
C ARG A 75 21.89 -15.75 -4.54
N ILE A 76 21.89 -15.66 -3.19
CA ILE A 76 21.58 -16.76 -2.30
C ILE A 76 20.19 -17.33 -2.61
N LEU A 77 19.24 -16.47 -2.99
CA LEU A 77 17.89 -16.84 -3.37
C LEU A 77 17.76 -17.21 -4.86
N GLU A 78 18.87 -17.44 -5.55
CA GLU A 78 18.96 -17.83 -6.97
C GLU A 78 18.14 -16.90 -7.89
N THR A 79 18.08 -15.61 -7.54
CA THR A 79 17.27 -14.63 -8.25
C THR A 79 18.00 -14.18 -9.53
N LYS A 80 17.34 -14.30 -10.68
CA LYS A 80 17.82 -13.72 -11.93
C LYS A 80 17.77 -12.20 -11.88
N LEU A 81 18.92 -11.54 -12.09
CA LEU A 81 19.02 -10.08 -11.95
C LEU A 81 18.57 -9.29 -13.21
N THR A 82 18.21 -9.97 -14.30
CA THR A 82 17.86 -9.35 -15.59
C THR A 82 16.68 -8.37 -15.52
N ASN A 83 15.73 -8.62 -14.61
CA ASN A 83 14.56 -7.76 -14.39
C ASN A 83 14.71 -6.84 -13.17
N ILE A 84 15.94 -6.64 -12.68
CA ILE A 84 16.21 -5.84 -11.48
C ILE A 84 17.03 -4.62 -11.84
N ASN A 85 16.54 -3.45 -11.43
CA ASN A 85 17.25 -2.17 -11.57
C ASN A 85 17.60 -1.64 -10.19
N PHE A 86 18.90 -1.39 -9.93
CA PHE A 86 19.33 -0.71 -8.72
C PHE A 86 19.44 0.80 -8.97
N ILE A 87 18.80 1.60 -8.12
CA ILE A 87 18.73 3.05 -8.23
C ILE A 87 19.29 3.65 -6.95
N MET A 88 20.37 4.43 -7.09
CA MET A 88 21.01 5.11 -5.96
C MET A 88 20.08 6.21 -5.42
N CYS A 89 19.49 5.95 -4.27
CA CYS A 89 18.55 6.84 -3.60
C CYS A 89 18.59 6.60 -2.10
N LYS A 90 19.02 7.60 -1.33
CA LYS A 90 18.93 7.54 0.13
C LYS A 90 17.48 7.69 0.55
N THR A 91 17.00 6.81 1.41
CA THR A 91 15.69 6.87 2.06
C THR A 91 15.87 6.82 3.58
N ASP A 92 14.86 7.24 4.33
CA ASP A 92 14.84 7.10 5.79
C ASP A 92 14.18 5.78 6.17
N ARG A 93 13.23 5.30 5.34
CA ARG A 93 12.45 4.07 5.55
C ARG A 93 12.42 3.19 4.30
N ALA A 94 11.90 1.95 4.46
CA ALA A 94 11.75 0.99 3.37
C ALA A 94 10.32 0.96 2.77
N TRP A 95 9.37 1.67 3.35
CA TRP A 95 7.93 1.59 3.04
C TRP A 95 7.54 2.44 1.84
N THR A 96 7.96 2.00 0.65
CA THR A 96 7.74 2.71 -0.63
C THR A 96 6.27 2.87 -1.01
N ARG A 97 5.37 2.06 -0.45
CA ARG A 97 3.92 2.21 -0.61
C ARG A 97 3.46 3.59 -0.18
N ASP A 98 4.08 4.16 0.85
CA ASP A 98 3.59 5.37 1.51
C ASP A 98 4.29 6.63 1.06
N PHE A 99 5.58 6.58 0.73
CA PHE A 99 6.33 7.78 0.39
C PHE A 99 6.65 7.97 -1.09
N LEU A 100 6.54 6.92 -1.93
CA LEU A 100 6.80 7.10 -3.36
C LEU A 100 5.60 7.72 -4.09
N PRO A 101 5.86 8.41 -5.21
CA PRO A 101 4.81 8.98 -6.05
C PRO A 101 3.80 7.93 -6.51
N ILE A 102 2.54 8.31 -6.53
CA ILE A 102 1.47 7.48 -7.07
C ILE A 102 1.37 7.69 -8.57
N PHE A 103 1.42 6.60 -9.34
CA PHE A 103 1.24 6.63 -10.78
C PHE A 103 -0.24 6.76 -11.14
N ILE A 104 -0.52 7.71 -12.02
CA ILE A 104 -1.85 7.91 -12.60
C ILE A 104 -1.74 7.94 -14.12
N LYS A 105 -2.87 7.85 -14.80
CA LYS A 105 -2.94 7.98 -16.26
C LYS A 105 -4.15 8.78 -16.71
N ASP A 106 -4.04 9.40 -17.86
CA ASP A 106 -5.17 10.05 -18.52
C ASP A 106 -6.02 9.07 -19.35
N ASN A 107 -7.06 9.60 -19.99
CA ASN A 107 -7.95 8.84 -20.89
C ASN A 107 -7.26 8.35 -22.17
N LYS A 108 -6.10 8.91 -22.53
CA LYS A 108 -5.27 8.50 -23.67
C LYS A 108 -4.19 7.49 -23.25
N GLY A 109 -4.12 7.09 -21.96
CA GLY A 109 -3.13 6.16 -21.44
C GLY A 109 -1.77 6.77 -21.10
N LYS A 110 -1.58 8.10 -21.27
CA LYS A 110 -0.36 8.79 -20.86
C LYS A 110 -0.22 8.76 -19.35
N LYS A 111 0.97 8.43 -18.87
CA LYS A 111 1.27 8.27 -17.45
C LYS A 111 1.80 9.56 -16.84
N PHE A 112 1.43 9.78 -15.58
CA PHE A 112 1.91 10.86 -14.74
C PHE A 112 2.29 10.32 -13.37
N LEU A 113 3.15 11.06 -12.67
CA LEU A 113 3.48 10.84 -11.26
C LEU A 113 2.78 11.90 -10.44
N THR A 114 2.07 11.52 -9.38
CA THR A 114 1.61 12.46 -8.36
C THR A 114 2.50 12.32 -7.13
N ASN A 115 3.22 13.39 -6.80
CA ASN A 115 4.11 13.44 -5.65
C ASN A 115 3.37 14.07 -4.46
N TRP A 116 2.84 13.21 -3.61
CA TRP A 116 2.20 13.60 -2.37
C TRP A 116 3.26 13.83 -1.30
N LYS A 117 3.00 14.74 -0.38
CA LYS A 117 3.89 14.95 0.75
C LYS A 117 3.77 13.78 1.72
N PHE A 118 4.89 13.31 2.23
CA PHE A 118 4.97 12.31 3.27
C PHE A 118 5.46 12.96 4.56
N ASN A 119 4.85 12.63 5.70
CA ASN A 119 5.23 13.16 7.01
C ASN A 119 5.43 12.05 8.05
N ALA A 120 5.85 10.86 7.59
CA ALA A 120 6.05 9.68 8.42
C ALA A 120 4.85 9.38 9.32
N TRP A 121 3.66 9.32 8.68
CA TRP A 121 2.37 9.02 9.32
C TRP A 121 1.98 10.01 10.44
N ALA A 122 2.52 11.24 10.40
CA ALA A 122 2.40 12.25 11.46
C ALA A 122 2.87 11.73 12.84
N LYS A 123 3.80 10.78 12.86
CA LYS A 123 4.30 10.10 14.06
C LYS A 123 5.80 10.22 14.25
N TYR A 124 6.58 10.06 13.17
CA TYR A 124 8.04 10.04 13.23
C TYR A 124 8.64 11.31 12.64
N LYS A 125 9.86 11.63 13.06
CA LYS A 125 10.55 12.87 12.64
C LYS A 125 11.42 12.68 11.39
N ASN A 126 11.88 11.46 11.08
CA ASN A 126 12.81 11.15 10.00
C ASN A 126 12.04 10.72 8.73
N PHE A 127 11.85 11.65 7.80
CA PHE A 127 11.15 11.42 6.52
C PHE A 127 11.62 12.32 5.38
N GLU A 128 12.65 13.13 5.62
CA GLU A 128 13.07 14.11 4.61
C GLU A 128 13.67 13.48 3.36
N LYS A 129 14.41 12.36 3.51
CA LYS A 129 14.97 11.65 2.37
C LYS A 129 13.87 10.94 1.57
N ASP A 130 12.87 10.41 2.26
CA ASP A 130 11.70 9.78 1.64
C ASP A 130 10.95 10.78 0.76
N ASN A 131 10.71 11.99 1.28
CA ASN A 131 10.10 13.09 0.50
C ASN A 131 10.92 13.52 -0.74
N LYS A 132 12.20 13.18 -0.83
CA LYS A 132 13.07 13.51 -1.97
C LYS A 132 13.22 12.34 -2.96
N ALA A 133 12.74 11.13 -2.60
CA ALA A 133 12.89 9.93 -3.42
C ALA A 133 12.22 10.06 -4.79
N TYR A 134 11.13 10.82 -4.90
CA TYR A 134 10.43 11.10 -6.16
C TYR A 134 11.35 11.65 -7.26
N ILE A 135 12.40 12.38 -6.91
CA ILE A 135 13.38 12.94 -7.87
C ILE A 135 14.03 11.81 -8.66
N LYS A 136 14.41 10.72 -7.97
CA LYS A 136 15.02 9.55 -8.62
C LYS A 136 14.01 8.77 -9.44
N VAL A 137 12.77 8.62 -8.95
CA VAL A 137 11.68 7.98 -9.70
C VAL A 137 11.38 8.76 -10.98
N LYS A 138 11.20 10.09 -10.90
CA LYS A 138 10.98 10.98 -12.05
C LYS A 138 12.12 10.86 -13.08
N LYS A 139 13.39 10.93 -12.62
CA LYS A 139 14.57 10.84 -13.49
C LYS A 139 14.61 9.50 -14.22
N PHE A 140 14.39 8.40 -13.49
CA PHE A 140 14.45 7.04 -14.05
C PHE A 140 13.29 6.76 -15.02
N THR A 141 12.08 7.16 -14.67
CA THR A 141 10.88 6.88 -15.49
C THR A 141 10.66 7.87 -16.62
N LYS A 142 11.29 9.06 -16.56
CA LYS A 142 11.08 10.20 -17.45
C LYS A 142 9.60 10.62 -17.53
N THR A 143 8.84 10.36 -16.46
CA THR A 143 7.39 10.62 -16.39
C THR A 143 7.14 12.04 -15.88
N HIS A 144 6.11 12.70 -16.43
CA HIS A 144 5.69 14.03 -15.97
C HIS A 144 5.23 13.99 -14.51
N LEU A 145 5.69 14.95 -13.70
CA LEU A 145 5.41 15.05 -12.27
C LEU A 145 4.34 16.11 -12.02
N ILE A 146 3.37 15.77 -11.19
CA ILE A 146 2.35 16.65 -10.63
C ILE A 146 2.56 16.68 -9.12
N ASN A 147 2.65 17.86 -8.52
CA ASN A 147 2.65 18.05 -7.07
C ASN A 147 1.23 18.44 -6.64
N PRO A 148 0.46 17.56 -6.01
CA PRO A 148 -0.91 17.86 -5.64
C PRO A 148 -1.01 18.97 -4.61
N LYS A 149 -1.88 19.94 -4.89
CA LYS A 149 -2.19 21.04 -3.98
C LYS A 149 -3.69 21.24 -3.87
N TYR A 150 -4.12 21.66 -2.68
CA TYR A 150 -5.49 22.10 -2.41
C TYR A 150 -5.44 23.39 -1.60
N LYS A 151 -6.17 24.43 -2.06
CA LYS A 151 -6.12 25.77 -1.46
C LYS A 151 -4.68 26.27 -1.26
N ASN A 152 -3.82 26.07 -2.28
CA ASN A 152 -2.39 26.42 -2.32
C ASN A 152 -1.48 25.69 -1.31
N LYS A 153 -1.99 24.68 -0.58
CA LYS A 153 -1.19 23.85 0.34
C LYS A 153 -0.88 22.50 -0.27
N GLU A 154 0.33 22.00 -0.05
CA GLU A 154 0.69 20.62 -0.37
C GLU A 154 -0.11 19.65 0.51
N ILE A 155 -0.48 18.51 -0.06
CA ILE A 155 -1.31 17.50 0.61
C ILE A 155 -0.43 16.33 1.03
N VAL A 156 -0.54 15.96 2.30
CA VAL A 156 0.05 14.74 2.84
C VAL A 156 -0.87 13.57 2.51
N LEU A 157 -0.33 12.53 1.87
CA LEU A 157 -1.08 11.31 1.54
C LEU A 157 -0.12 10.14 1.37
N GLU A 158 -0.39 9.05 2.04
CA GLU A 158 0.27 7.77 1.88
C GLU A 158 -0.51 6.87 0.90
N GLY A 159 0.21 6.07 0.10
CA GLY A 159 -0.44 5.09 -0.78
C GLY A 159 -1.19 4.00 -0.03
N GLY A 160 -0.75 3.62 1.19
CA GLY A 160 -1.43 2.65 2.07
C GLY A 160 -2.72 3.18 2.70
N SER A 161 -2.91 4.51 2.74
CA SER A 161 -4.13 5.13 3.26
C SER A 161 -5.32 5.06 2.31
N ILE A 162 -5.11 4.67 1.04
CA ILE A 162 -6.13 4.61 -0.01
C ILE A 162 -6.07 3.30 -0.80
N ASP A 163 -7.22 2.84 -1.28
CA ASP A 163 -7.30 1.75 -2.26
C ASP A 163 -8.36 2.07 -3.31
N VAL A 164 -8.09 1.79 -4.59
CA VAL A 164 -8.97 2.19 -5.70
C VAL A 164 -9.34 1.02 -6.60
N ASN A 165 -10.54 1.07 -7.17
CA ASN A 165 -10.98 0.06 -8.15
C ASN A 165 -10.69 0.43 -9.62
N GLY A 166 -10.00 1.54 -9.87
CA GLY A 166 -9.70 2.03 -11.22
C GLY A 166 -10.90 2.55 -12.02
N SER A 167 -12.11 2.55 -11.42
CA SER A 167 -13.36 2.96 -12.10
C SER A 167 -14.11 4.07 -11.34
N GLY A 168 -13.39 4.80 -10.49
CA GLY A 168 -13.91 5.95 -9.78
C GLY A 168 -14.35 5.69 -8.33
N TYR A 169 -14.09 4.51 -7.76
CA TYR A 169 -14.31 4.25 -6.32
C TYR A 169 -12.99 4.19 -5.57
N LEU A 170 -12.99 4.75 -4.36
CA LEU A 170 -11.87 4.76 -3.44
C LEU A 170 -12.34 4.31 -2.06
N LEU A 171 -11.55 3.45 -1.42
CA LEU A 171 -11.64 3.06 -0.03
C LEU A 171 -10.62 3.85 0.79
N THR A 172 -11.00 4.33 1.95
CA THR A 172 -10.14 4.94 2.96
C THR A 172 -10.80 4.89 4.33
N THR A 173 -10.13 5.39 5.37
CA THR A 173 -10.69 5.46 6.72
C THR A 173 -10.77 6.89 7.24
N LYS A 174 -11.79 7.12 8.08
CA LYS A 174 -11.92 8.38 8.83
C LYS A 174 -10.80 8.53 9.86
N GLN A 175 -10.37 7.43 10.46
CA GLN A 175 -9.27 7.44 11.42
C GLN A 175 -7.97 7.95 10.79
N CYS A 176 -7.61 7.51 9.57
CA CYS A 176 -6.39 7.95 8.92
C CYS A 176 -6.46 9.41 8.44
N LEU A 177 -7.52 9.78 7.71
CA LEU A 177 -7.53 11.05 6.99
C LEU A 177 -8.23 12.20 7.73
N LEU A 178 -9.15 11.90 8.67
CA LEU A 178 -9.97 12.92 9.32
C LEU A 178 -9.73 13.04 10.84
N SER A 179 -8.97 12.12 11.44
CA SER A 179 -8.66 12.18 12.88
C SER A 179 -7.79 13.39 13.21
N LYS A 180 -7.96 13.91 14.43
CA LYS A 180 -7.06 14.92 15.00
C LYS A 180 -5.79 14.29 15.58
N VAL A 181 -5.78 12.97 15.83
CA VAL A 181 -4.61 12.20 16.25
C VAL A 181 -3.84 11.79 15.00
N GLN A 182 -2.52 11.93 15.01
CA GLN A 182 -1.67 11.72 13.82
C GLN A 182 -2.24 12.40 12.56
N GLN A 183 -2.63 13.65 12.69
CA GLN A 183 -3.34 14.40 11.67
C GLN A 183 -2.43 14.68 10.46
N ARG A 184 -2.81 14.17 9.28
CA ARG A 184 -2.07 14.37 8.03
C ARG A 184 -2.27 15.79 7.49
N ASN A 185 -3.51 16.24 7.41
CA ASN A 185 -3.87 17.55 6.86
C ASN A 185 -4.84 18.27 7.78
N LYS A 186 -4.37 19.33 8.42
CA LYS A 186 -5.21 20.08 9.38
C LYS A 186 -6.41 20.74 8.69
N GLY A 187 -7.60 20.44 9.20
CA GLY A 187 -8.85 21.12 8.81
C GLY A 187 -9.46 20.62 7.50
N LEU A 188 -8.92 19.58 6.85
CA LEU A 188 -9.59 18.99 5.69
C LEU A 188 -10.80 18.15 6.11
N THR A 189 -11.90 18.29 5.35
CA THR A 189 -13.17 17.58 5.51
C THR A 189 -13.31 16.46 4.48
N GLU A 190 -14.34 15.61 4.62
CA GLU A 190 -14.71 14.60 3.62
C GLU A 190 -14.94 15.24 2.23
N SER A 191 -15.56 16.42 2.19
CA SER A 191 -15.79 17.17 0.95
C SER A 191 -14.48 17.66 0.32
N ASP A 192 -13.53 18.18 1.12
CA ASP A 192 -12.22 18.58 0.61
C ASP A 192 -11.47 17.39 0.01
N TYR A 193 -11.45 16.23 0.68
CA TYR A 193 -10.85 15.00 0.14
C TYR A 193 -11.55 14.51 -1.12
N TYR A 194 -12.89 14.64 -1.22
CA TYR A 194 -13.59 14.32 -2.45
C TYR A 194 -13.08 15.18 -3.63
N HIS A 195 -12.95 16.47 -3.44
CA HIS A 195 -12.43 17.37 -4.49
C HIS A 195 -10.98 17.03 -4.87
N ILE A 196 -10.12 16.74 -3.90
CA ILE A 196 -8.73 16.32 -4.12
C ILE A 196 -8.67 15.02 -4.93
N PHE A 197 -9.37 13.99 -4.49
CA PHE A 197 -9.32 12.67 -5.14
C PHE A 197 -10.05 12.64 -6.48
N ASN A 198 -11.10 13.44 -6.65
CA ASN A 198 -11.73 13.65 -7.95
C ASN A 198 -10.74 14.28 -8.94
N LYS A 199 -10.08 15.39 -8.56
CA LYS A 199 -9.12 16.11 -9.40
C LYS A 199 -7.94 15.25 -9.82
N TYR A 200 -7.30 14.54 -8.90
CA TYR A 200 -6.02 13.86 -9.16
C TYR A 200 -6.16 12.37 -9.49
N PHE A 201 -7.21 11.71 -9.03
CA PHE A 201 -7.42 10.28 -9.20
C PHE A 201 -8.67 9.90 -9.98
N GLY A 202 -9.50 10.88 -10.38
CA GLY A 202 -10.75 10.63 -11.08
C GLY A 202 -11.81 9.93 -10.23
N ILE A 203 -11.78 10.15 -8.91
CA ILE A 203 -12.70 9.49 -7.97
C ILE A 203 -14.07 10.15 -8.05
N LYS A 204 -15.10 9.32 -8.18
CA LYS A 204 -16.51 9.70 -8.23
C LYS A 204 -17.21 9.43 -6.90
N LYS A 205 -16.71 8.48 -6.12
CA LYS A 205 -17.30 8.11 -4.83
C LYS A 205 -16.25 7.54 -3.88
N ILE A 206 -16.27 7.98 -2.63
CA ILE A 206 -15.40 7.52 -1.57
C ILE A 206 -16.19 6.65 -0.61
N ILE A 207 -15.65 5.50 -0.23
CA ILE A 207 -16.17 4.64 0.82
C ILE A 207 -15.33 4.90 2.06
N TRP A 208 -15.89 5.64 3.00
CA TRP A 208 -15.26 5.97 4.27
C TRP A 208 -15.53 4.87 5.29
N LEU A 209 -14.52 4.08 5.62
CA LEU A 209 -14.56 3.19 6.78
C LEU A 209 -14.21 3.98 8.04
N ASN A 210 -14.49 3.42 9.22
CA ASN A 210 -14.28 4.13 10.48
C ASN A 210 -12.83 4.00 10.95
N LYS A 211 -12.48 2.86 11.54
CA LYS A 211 -11.20 2.64 12.21
C LYS A 211 -10.42 1.47 11.62
N GLY A 212 -9.11 1.50 11.83
CA GLY A 212 -8.18 0.45 11.52
C GLY A 212 -8.17 -0.70 12.51
N ILE A 213 -7.11 -1.51 12.43
CA ILE A 213 -6.89 -2.64 13.34
C ILE A 213 -5.98 -2.26 14.50
N CYS A 214 -6.08 -3.00 15.59
CA CYS A 214 -5.23 -2.83 16.76
C CYS A 214 -3.77 -3.14 16.44
N GLY A 215 -2.87 -2.26 16.86
CA GLY A 215 -1.43 -2.38 16.61
C GLY A 215 -0.94 -1.63 15.37
N ASP A 216 -1.84 -1.15 14.52
CA ASP A 216 -1.50 -0.33 13.36
C ASP A 216 -1.03 1.06 13.81
N ASP A 217 0.25 1.34 13.61
CA ASP A 217 0.89 2.60 13.99
C ASP A 217 0.77 3.68 12.91
N THR A 218 0.29 3.32 11.71
CA THR A 218 -0.05 4.26 10.65
C THR A 218 -1.38 4.98 10.90
N HIS A 219 -2.09 4.58 11.94
CA HIS A 219 -3.35 5.16 12.40
C HIS A 219 -4.52 4.93 11.43
N GLY A 220 -4.76 3.67 11.08
CA GLY A 220 -5.93 3.23 10.34
C GLY A 220 -5.78 3.18 8.83
N HIS A 221 -4.63 2.71 8.34
CA HIS A 221 -4.47 2.46 6.92
C HIS A 221 -5.51 1.48 6.38
N ILE A 222 -6.02 1.76 5.19
CA ILE A 222 -7.06 0.95 4.57
C ILE A 222 -6.57 -0.39 4.08
N ASP A 223 -5.29 -0.49 3.69
CA ASP A 223 -4.70 -1.69 3.13
C ASP A 223 -4.53 -2.83 4.16
N ASP A 224 -4.70 -2.54 5.45
CA ASP A 224 -4.83 -3.52 6.52
C ASP A 224 -6.27 -4.00 6.77
N ILE A 225 -7.27 -3.33 6.19
CA ILE A 225 -8.69 -3.52 6.55
C ILE A 225 -9.50 -4.02 5.38
N ALA A 226 -9.38 -3.36 4.21
CA ALA A 226 -10.19 -3.67 3.04
C ALA A 226 -9.49 -3.29 1.75
N ARG A 227 -9.59 -4.15 0.73
CA ARG A 227 -8.97 -3.94 -0.57
C ARG A 227 -9.93 -4.31 -1.70
N PHE A 228 -9.93 -3.53 -2.77
CA PHE A 228 -10.57 -3.93 -4.01
C PHE A 228 -9.82 -5.09 -4.68
N VAL A 229 -10.56 -6.10 -5.10
CA VAL A 229 -10.05 -7.26 -5.86
C VAL A 229 -10.81 -7.45 -7.17
N GLY A 230 -11.46 -6.41 -7.63
CA GLY A 230 -12.21 -6.30 -8.87
C GLY A 230 -13.12 -5.07 -8.85
N LYS A 231 -13.66 -4.67 -10.00
CA LYS A 231 -14.46 -3.44 -10.13
C LYS A 231 -15.57 -3.31 -9.06
N ASN A 232 -16.24 -4.42 -8.75
CA ASN A 232 -17.35 -4.49 -7.79
C ASN A 232 -17.12 -5.56 -6.72
N LYS A 233 -15.86 -5.79 -6.31
CA LYS A 233 -15.51 -6.83 -5.36
C LYS A 233 -14.46 -6.31 -4.36
N ILE A 234 -14.71 -6.55 -3.07
CA ILE A 234 -13.85 -6.14 -1.98
C ILE A 234 -13.52 -7.36 -1.11
N PHE A 235 -12.24 -7.50 -0.74
CA PHE A 235 -11.82 -8.28 0.41
C PHE A 235 -11.86 -7.37 1.63
N ILE A 236 -12.38 -7.90 2.75
CA ILE A 236 -12.43 -7.18 4.03
C ILE A 236 -12.08 -8.10 5.18
N ALA A 237 -11.31 -7.59 6.12
CA ALA A 237 -10.98 -8.28 7.36
C ALA A 237 -12.22 -8.51 8.20
N LYS A 238 -12.32 -9.71 8.78
CA LYS A 238 -13.40 -10.09 9.70
C LYS A 238 -12.81 -10.78 10.92
N GLU A 239 -13.08 -10.20 12.09
CA GLU A 239 -12.80 -10.86 13.36
C GLU A 239 -14.07 -11.59 13.84
N ASN A 240 -13.93 -12.87 14.22
CA ASN A 240 -15.05 -13.68 14.71
C ASN A 240 -15.09 -13.75 16.24
N ASN A 241 -13.95 -13.51 16.90
CA ASN A 241 -13.88 -13.50 18.37
C ASN A 241 -14.41 -12.17 18.91
N LYS A 242 -15.60 -12.19 19.51
CA LYS A 242 -16.25 -10.99 20.09
C LYS A 242 -15.43 -10.33 21.21
N LYS A 243 -14.49 -11.07 21.83
CA LYS A 243 -13.61 -10.54 22.89
C LYS A 243 -12.34 -9.88 22.33
N ASP A 244 -12.04 -10.03 21.03
CA ASP A 244 -10.90 -9.37 20.41
C ASP A 244 -11.17 -7.88 20.22
N LYS A 245 -10.14 -7.07 20.44
CA LYS A 245 -10.19 -5.59 20.29
C LYS A 245 -10.59 -5.15 18.88
N ASN A 246 -10.31 -5.97 17.85
CA ASN A 246 -10.67 -5.66 16.48
C ASN A 246 -12.14 -5.94 16.13
N PHE A 247 -12.86 -6.73 16.94
CA PHE A 247 -14.19 -7.22 16.57
C PHE A 247 -15.17 -6.09 16.24
N LYS A 248 -15.31 -5.13 17.14
CA LYS A 248 -16.31 -4.06 17.02
C LYS A 248 -16.02 -3.17 15.80
N ASP A 249 -14.80 -2.69 15.68
CA ASP A 249 -14.42 -1.74 14.62
C ASP A 249 -14.49 -2.40 13.23
N LEU A 250 -14.08 -3.67 13.09
CA LEU A 250 -14.20 -4.41 11.84
C LEU A 250 -15.67 -4.74 11.48
N ASP A 251 -16.52 -5.06 12.45
CA ASP A 251 -17.93 -5.29 12.19
C ASP A 251 -18.66 -4.02 11.75
N GLU A 252 -18.32 -2.87 12.33
CA GLU A 252 -18.81 -1.56 11.88
C GLU A 252 -18.39 -1.26 10.44
N ASN A 253 -17.14 -1.50 10.09
CA ASN A 253 -16.62 -1.32 8.72
C ASN A 253 -17.34 -2.23 7.72
N ILE A 254 -17.62 -3.48 8.09
CA ILE A 254 -18.41 -4.41 7.28
C ILE A 254 -19.83 -3.87 7.05
N LYS A 255 -20.48 -3.32 8.07
CA LYS A 255 -21.83 -2.73 7.96
C LYS A 255 -21.86 -1.55 7.00
N ILE A 256 -20.80 -0.72 6.98
CA ILE A 256 -20.68 0.39 6.03
C ILE A 256 -20.62 -0.13 4.60
N ILE A 257 -19.74 -1.10 4.30
CA ILE A 257 -19.62 -1.63 2.93
C ILE A 257 -20.91 -2.34 2.49
N LYS A 258 -21.59 -3.05 3.38
CA LYS A 258 -22.89 -3.71 3.08
C LYS A 258 -23.97 -2.72 2.63
N LYS A 259 -23.96 -1.51 3.17
CA LYS A 259 -24.91 -0.43 2.81
C LYS A 259 -24.52 0.26 1.50
N PHE A 260 -23.27 0.16 1.08
CA PHE A 260 -22.79 0.85 -0.11
C PHE A 260 -23.36 0.21 -1.38
N LYS A 261 -23.82 1.09 -2.29
CA LYS A 261 -24.24 0.71 -3.64
C LYS A 261 -23.39 1.45 -4.66
N ASN A 262 -23.04 0.77 -5.73
CA ASN A 262 -22.31 1.38 -6.84
C ASN A 262 -23.20 2.36 -7.65
N GLN A 263 -22.67 2.97 -8.71
CA GLN A 263 -23.42 3.91 -9.56
C GLN A 263 -24.62 3.27 -10.28
N GLU A 264 -24.57 1.95 -10.48
CA GLU A 264 -25.66 1.17 -11.08
C GLU A 264 -26.64 0.65 -10.03
N ASN A 265 -26.62 1.21 -8.82
CA ASN A 265 -27.42 0.81 -7.66
C ASN A 265 -27.24 -0.67 -7.24
N ARG A 266 -26.15 -1.30 -7.64
CA ARG A 266 -25.81 -2.69 -7.28
C ARG A 266 -24.95 -2.74 -6.04
N LYS A 267 -25.16 -3.76 -5.20
CA LYS A 267 -24.29 -4.01 -4.03
C LYS A 267 -22.90 -4.49 -4.47
N ILE A 268 -21.88 -4.09 -3.73
CA ILE A 268 -20.53 -4.61 -3.89
C ILE A 268 -20.47 -6.05 -3.34
N LYS A 269 -19.80 -6.94 -4.05
CA LYS A 269 -19.53 -8.30 -3.58
C LYS A 269 -18.46 -8.26 -2.50
N ILE A 270 -18.81 -8.67 -1.29
CA ILE A 270 -17.93 -8.70 -0.13
C ILE A 270 -17.40 -10.13 0.06
N ILE A 271 -16.10 -10.26 0.24
CA ILE A 271 -15.44 -11.51 0.62
C ILE A 271 -14.72 -11.25 1.95
N TYR A 272 -15.06 -12.03 2.96
CA TYR A 272 -14.46 -11.94 4.27
C TYR A 272 -13.15 -12.71 4.32
N LEU A 273 -12.10 -12.08 4.85
CA LEU A 273 -10.87 -12.73 5.25
C LEU A 273 -10.82 -12.79 6.78
N PRO A 274 -10.60 -13.97 7.38
CA PRO A 274 -10.44 -14.04 8.82
C PRO A 274 -9.20 -13.28 9.26
N MET A 275 -9.20 -12.74 10.46
CA MET A 275 -7.99 -12.21 11.07
C MET A 275 -7.07 -13.36 11.51
N PRO A 276 -5.74 -13.20 11.46
CA PRO A 276 -4.85 -14.09 12.19
C PRO A 276 -5.04 -13.90 13.70
N LYS A 277 -4.68 -14.90 14.49
CA LYS A 277 -4.60 -14.74 15.96
C LYS A 277 -3.73 -13.53 16.30
N PRO A 278 -4.04 -12.79 17.38
CA PRO A 278 -3.22 -11.66 17.81
C PRO A 278 -1.74 -12.02 17.88
N LYS A 279 -0.90 -11.27 17.18
CA LYS A 279 0.56 -11.43 17.20
C LYS A 279 1.15 -10.38 18.12
N PHE A 280 2.14 -10.76 18.90
CA PHE A 280 2.81 -9.88 19.85
C PHE A 280 4.32 -9.96 19.65
N ILE A 281 4.98 -8.81 19.66
CA ILE A 281 6.43 -8.70 19.67
C ILE A 281 6.80 -7.81 20.87
N LYS A 282 7.62 -8.33 21.78
CA LYS A 282 7.97 -7.64 23.04
C LYS A 282 6.72 -7.14 23.82
N GLY A 283 5.64 -7.93 23.84
CA GLY A 283 4.39 -7.58 24.53
C GLY A 283 3.50 -6.56 23.80
N ILE A 284 3.93 -6.01 22.67
CA ILE A 284 3.15 -5.06 21.86
C ILE A 284 2.43 -5.85 20.76
N ARG A 285 1.12 -5.66 20.64
CA ARG A 285 0.34 -6.23 19.54
C ARG A 285 0.74 -5.56 18.22
N VAL A 286 1.04 -6.36 17.19
CA VAL A 286 1.40 -5.89 15.86
C VAL A 286 0.24 -6.07 14.87
N PRO A 287 0.17 -5.27 13.77
CA PRO A 287 -0.98 -5.21 12.86
C PRO A 287 -0.97 -6.35 11.83
N ALA A 288 -1.00 -7.60 12.28
CA ALA A 288 -1.04 -8.74 11.37
C ALA A 288 -2.36 -8.75 10.59
N SER A 289 -2.29 -8.56 9.29
CA SER A 289 -3.44 -8.58 8.39
C SER A 289 -3.14 -9.25 7.06
N TYR A 290 -4.02 -10.17 6.63
CA TYR A 290 -3.95 -10.78 5.30
C TYR A 290 -4.34 -9.80 4.18
N LEU A 291 -4.87 -8.61 4.51
CA LEU A 291 -5.27 -7.59 3.54
C LEU A 291 -4.08 -6.82 2.99
N ASN A 292 -2.92 -6.84 3.65
CA ASN A 292 -1.71 -6.19 3.18
C ASN A 292 -0.98 -7.05 2.13
N PHE A 293 -1.74 -7.59 1.17
CA PHE A 293 -1.24 -8.34 0.03
C PHE A 293 -0.86 -7.42 -1.14
N TYR A 294 -0.08 -7.93 -2.09
CA TYR A 294 0.30 -7.18 -3.29
C TYR A 294 -0.10 -7.93 -4.57
N ILE A 295 -0.82 -7.23 -5.47
CA ILE A 295 -1.23 -7.79 -6.77
C ILE A 295 -0.23 -7.37 -7.83
N ALA A 296 0.56 -8.31 -8.34
CA ALA A 296 1.45 -8.11 -9.49
C ALA A 296 0.88 -8.73 -10.77
N ASN A 297 1.58 -8.63 -11.91
CA ASN A 297 1.04 -9.02 -13.21
C ASN A 297 0.52 -10.47 -13.29
N LYS A 298 1.22 -11.45 -12.76
CA LYS A 298 0.86 -12.88 -12.85
C LYS A 298 0.81 -13.57 -11.50
N ILE A 299 1.08 -12.82 -10.42
CA ILE A 299 1.13 -13.35 -9.06
C ILE A 299 0.40 -12.42 -8.10
N VAL A 300 0.01 -12.96 -6.95
CA VAL A 300 -0.38 -12.19 -5.76
C VAL A 300 0.52 -12.65 -4.62
N LEU A 301 1.24 -11.71 -4.02
CA LEU A 301 1.99 -11.95 -2.80
C LEU A 301 1.03 -11.81 -1.63
N VAL A 302 0.89 -12.86 -0.83
CA VAL A 302 -0.04 -12.89 0.31
C VAL A 302 0.76 -13.06 1.59
N PRO A 303 0.67 -12.13 2.55
CA PRO A 303 1.32 -12.30 3.83
C PRO A 303 0.73 -13.49 4.57
N ILE A 304 1.58 -14.30 5.18
CA ILE A 304 1.22 -15.37 6.13
C ILE A 304 1.96 -15.14 7.45
N PHE A 305 1.45 -15.72 8.52
CA PHE A 305 1.88 -15.39 9.88
C PHE A 305 2.11 -16.63 10.76
N ASN A 306 2.35 -17.81 10.16
CA ASN A 306 2.38 -19.09 10.87
C ASN A 306 1.12 -19.28 11.72
N ASP A 307 -0.03 -19.06 11.08
CA ASP A 307 -1.34 -19.04 11.72
C ASP A 307 -2.25 -20.13 11.17
N GLN A 308 -3.16 -20.63 12.01
CA GLN A 308 -4.14 -21.66 11.62
C GLN A 308 -5.00 -21.21 10.42
N ASN A 309 -5.22 -19.91 10.23
CA ASN A 309 -6.03 -19.34 9.15
C ASN A 309 -5.26 -19.19 7.82
N ASP A 310 -3.92 -19.32 7.81
CA ASP A 310 -3.10 -19.15 6.60
C ASP A 310 -3.61 -20.01 5.43
N LYS A 311 -3.83 -21.32 5.67
CA LYS A 311 -4.31 -22.26 4.65
C LYS A 311 -5.69 -21.87 4.09
N ALA A 312 -6.60 -21.46 4.95
CA ALA A 312 -7.96 -21.05 4.57
C ALA A 312 -7.92 -19.77 3.73
N VAL A 313 -7.13 -18.79 4.13
CA VAL A 313 -6.93 -17.54 3.41
C VAL A 313 -6.33 -17.80 2.03
N LEU A 314 -5.27 -18.58 1.91
CA LEU A 314 -4.67 -18.93 0.61
C LEU A 314 -5.68 -19.61 -0.33
N LYS A 315 -6.59 -20.46 0.19
CA LYS A 315 -7.70 -21.04 -0.60
C LYS A 315 -8.66 -19.95 -1.12
N ILE A 316 -8.99 -18.95 -0.28
CA ILE A 316 -9.83 -17.81 -0.69
C ILE A 316 -9.14 -17.04 -1.81
N PHE A 317 -7.86 -16.70 -1.67
CA PHE A 317 -7.11 -16.01 -2.72
C PHE A 317 -7.09 -16.80 -4.03
N LYS A 318 -6.78 -18.11 -4.01
CA LYS A 318 -6.80 -18.98 -5.20
C LYS A 318 -8.17 -18.98 -5.88
N LYS A 319 -9.27 -18.99 -5.12
CA LYS A 319 -10.63 -18.94 -5.68
C LYS A 319 -10.92 -17.63 -6.41
N HIS A 320 -10.37 -16.52 -5.96
CA HIS A 320 -10.71 -15.20 -6.48
C HIS A 320 -9.70 -14.63 -7.50
N PHE A 321 -8.46 -15.10 -7.51
CA PHE A 321 -7.41 -14.72 -8.44
C PHE A 321 -7.04 -15.88 -9.39
N LYS A 322 -8.01 -16.38 -10.18
CA LYS A 322 -7.84 -17.57 -11.04
C LYS A 322 -6.68 -17.46 -12.04
N ASN A 323 -6.36 -16.24 -12.51
CA ASN A 323 -5.32 -15.97 -13.51
C ASN A 323 -3.99 -15.50 -12.88
N ARG A 324 -3.84 -15.64 -11.57
CA ARG A 324 -2.62 -15.28 -10.83
C ARG A 324 -2.21 -16.40 -9.89
N LYS A 325 -0.91 -16.68 -9.86
CA LYS A 325 -0.35 -17.62 -8.88
C LYS A 325 -0.32 -16.94 -7.50
N ILE A 326 -0.80 -17.62 -6.47
CA ILE A 326 -0.78 -17.13 -5.10
C ILE A 326 0.54 -17.56 -4.45
N ILE A 327 1.31 -16.58 -4.02
CA ILE A 327 2.63 -16.77 -3.40
C ILE A 327 2.53 -16.35 -1.93
N PRO A 328 2.62 -17.28 -0.99
CA PRO A 328 2.71 -16.94 0.43
C PRO A 328 4.08 -16.33 0.75
N ILE A 329 4.08 -15.27 1.54
CA ILE A 329 5.28 -14.64 2.08
C ILE A 329 5.16 -14.64 3.61
N ASP A 330 6.10 -15.27 4.30
CA ASP A 330 6.12 -15.19 5.77
C ASP A 330 6.48 -13.77 6.21
N CYS A 331 5.49 -13.10 6.78
CA CYS A 331 5.58 -11.75 7.27
C CYS A 331 5.57 -11.67 8.81
N SER A 332 5.75 -12.80 9.51
CA SER A 332 5.68 -12.85 10.97
C SER A 332 6.64 -11.88 11.68
N ILE A 333 7.78 -11.58 11.04
CA ILE A 333 8.77 -10.62 11.53
C ILE A 333 8.61 -9.28 10.82
N LEU A 334 8.24 -9.29 9.54
CA LEU A 334 8.13 -8.08 8.72
C LEU A 334 7.15 -7.06 9.30
N ILE A 335 6.05 -7.53 9.87
CA ILE A 335 4.97 -6.70 10.46
C ILE A 335 5.38 -5.93 11.73
N TRP A 336 6.61 -6.08 12.20
CA TRP A 336 7.13 -5.32 13.35
C TRP A 336 7.49 -3.88 12.99
N GLY A 337 7.95 -3.66 11.76
CA GLY A 337 8.43 -2.37 11.28
C GLY A 337 7.40 -1.49 10.61
#